data_19307350404c60ec76993c8fd7be18cb
#
_entry.id   19307350404c60ec76993c8fd7be18cb
#
_cell.length_a   1.000
_cell.length_b   1.000
_cell.length_c   1.000
_cell.angle_alpha   90.00
_cell.angle_beta   90.00
_cell.angle_gamma   90.00
#
_symmetry.space_group_name_H-M   'P 1'
#
loop_
_entity.id
_entity.type
_entity.pdbx_description
1 polymer ?
#
loop_
_entity_poly.entity_id
_entity_poly.type
_entity_poly.pdbx_seq_one_letter_code
_entity_poly.pdbx_strand_id
1 'polypeptide(L)'
;INNQINDEWLIRDQGAIVRQLGIDPKDYAQDLIAREGGPDACVKPYTPANDVTGPYTGTGNENVWGKRLASMLEKIMQAEFDVISQEYNRAAQLEYPGGVNTWSFEGADQFWMGLRASFPNAIFKVRHAIGRDDPAMPPRAAVRWSLSGRHEGYGTFGKPTGAKVFVLGATGLALGFDRARAVHCDDYVGQFHATLRASIVNVTASGEGSHLH
;
A
#
# COMPACT_ATOMS: atom_id res chain seq x y z
N ILE A 1 3.28 5.30 -26.15
CA ILE A 1 3.32 6.06 -27.37
C ILE A 1 4.64 5.70 -28.07
N ASN A 2 4.61 5.32 -29.34
CA ASN A 2 5.79 4.93 -30.14
C ASN A 2 6.66 3.80 -29.57
N ASN A 3 6.08 2.86 -28.79
CA ASN A 3 6.77 1.75 -28.13
C ASN A 3 7.96 2.18 -27.24
N GLN A 4 7.91 3.37 -26.70
CA GLN A 4 8.89 3.88 -25.75
C GLN A 4 8.30 3.89 -24.34
N ILE A 5 9.11 3.51 -23.36
CA ILE A 5 8.78 3.66 -21.93
C ILE A 5 8.99 5.13 -21.60
N ASN A 6 7.91 5.80 -21.17
CA ASN A 6 7.96 7.23 -20.81
C ASN A 6 7.88 7.43 -19.29
N ASP A 7 7.37 6.46 -18.57
CA ASP A 7 7.26 6.49 -17.11
C ASP A 7 7.25 5.06 -16.58
N GLU A 8 7.98 4.81 -15.51
CA GLU A 8 8.09 3.52 -14.86
C GLU A 8 7.97 3.70 -13.35
N TRP A 9 7.11 2.89 -12.74
CA TRP A 9 7.02 2.83 -11.29
C TRP A 9 7.39 1.43 -10.81
N LEU A 10 8.49 1.38 -10.08
CA LEU A 10 9.00 0.15 -9.54
C LEU A 10 8.55 -0.02 -8.10
N ILE A 11 7.83 -1.10 -7.84
CA ILE A 11 7.36 -1.50 -6.52
C ILE A 11 8.19 -2.69 -6.04
N ARG A 12 8.70 -2.62 -4.80
CA ARG A 12 9.49 -3.70 -4.19
C ARG A 12 9.00 -3.97 -2.78
N ASP A 13 8.68 -5.21 -2.47
CA ASP A 13 8.37 -5.64 -1.11
C ASP A 13 9.66 -5.81 -0.29
N GLN A 14 10.20 -4.71 0.22
CA GLN A 14 11.40 -4.72 1.07
C GLN A 14 11.16 -5.48 2.37
N GLY A 15 9.94 -5.45 2.89
CA GLY A 15 9.58 -6.21 4.09
C GLY A 15 9.67 -7.71 3.89
N ALA A 16 9.22 -8.20 2.74
CA ALA A 16 9.37 -9.61 2.38
C ALA A 16 10.84 -10.01 2.21
N ILE A 17 11.63 -9.18 1.54
CA ILE A 17 13.07 -9.43 1.35
C ILE A 17 13.77 -9.55 2.70
N VAL A 18 13.55 -8.61 3.61
CA VAL A 18 14.16 -8.61 4.95
C VAL A 18 13.76 -9.86 5.74
N ARG A 19 12.49 -10.27 5.68
CA ARG A 19 12.01 -11.50 6.32
C ARG A 19 12.63 -12.77 5.73
N GLN A 20 12.81 -12.82 4.41
CA GLN A 20 13.48 -13.93 3.73
C GLN A 20 14.94 -14.08 4.16
N LEU A 21 15.58 -12.99 4.57
CA LEU A 21 16.91 -13.00 5.18
C LEU A 21 16.91 -13.39 6.66
N GLY A 22 15.75 -13.72 7.22
CA GLY A 22 15.61 -14.12 8.62
C GLY A 22 15.67 -12.95 9.61
N ILE A 23 15.49 -11.72 9.15
CA ILE A 23 15.57 -10.50 9.98
C ILE A 23 14.15 -9.97 10.21
N ASP A 24 13.85 -9.55 11.44
CA ASP A 24 12.61 -8.82 11.69
C ASP A 24 12.67 -7.42 11.05
N PRO A 25 11.67 -7.00 10.26
CA PRO A 25 11.68 -5.69 9.62
C PRO A 25 11.79 -4.51 10.58
N LYS A 26 11.32 -4.65 11.82
CA LYS A 26 11.44 -3.61 12.84
C LYS A 26 12.89 -3.48 13.33
N ASP A 27 13.53 -4.61 13.60
CA ASP A 27 14.93 -4.64 14.02
C ASP A 27 15.82 -4.12 12.90
N TYR A 28 15.57 -4.53 11.66
CA TYR A 28 16.27 -4.00 10.49
C TYR A 28 16.13 -2.48 10.37
N ALA A 29 14.93 -1.94 10.56
CA ALA A 29 14.71 -0.50 10.50
C ALA A 29 15.45 0.25 11.62
N GLN A 30 15.49 -0.31 12.84
CA GLN A 30 16.24 0.27 13.97
C GLN A 30 17.75 0.27 13.69
N ASP A 31 18.28 -0.85 13.20
CA ASP A 31 19.68 -0.96 12.82
C ASP A 31 20.08 0.00 11.70
N LEU A 32 19.18 0.19 10.72
CA LEU A 32 19.41 1.12 9.63
C LEU A 32 19.50 2.56 10.15
N ILE A 33 18.56 2.96 11.02
CA ILE A 33 18.56 4.28 11.66
C ILE A 33 19.85 4.51 12.46
N ALA A 34 20.28 3.50 13.23
CA ALA A 34 21.52 3.60 14.00
C ALA A 34 22.74 3.76 13.09
N ARG A 35 22.81 3.01 11.99
CA ARG A 35 23.90 3.09 11.00
C ARG A 35 23.95 4.43 10.26
N GLU A 36 22.81 5.06 10.04
CA GLU A 36 22.72 6.36 9.38
C GLU A 36 23.03 7.54 10.32
N GLY A 37 23.31 7.29 11.60
CA GLY A 37 23.67 8.32 12.59
C GLY A 37 22.50 8.81 13.44
N GLY A 38 21.42 8.08 13.47
CA GLY A 38 20.22 8.36 14.27
C GLY A 38 19.06 8.99 13.48
N PRO A 39 17.94 9.23 14.14
CA PRO A 39 16.69 9.67 13.49
C PRO A 39 16.80 10.99 12.71
N ASP A 40 17.65 11.89 13.18
CA ASP A 40 17.81 13.21 12.53
C ASP A 40 18.70 13.17 11.28
N ALA A 41 19.56 12.18 11.19
CA ALA A 41 20.46 11.95 10.04
C ALA A 41 19.81 11.11 8.93
N CYS A 42 18.76 10.38 9.25
CA CYS A 42 18.06 9.53 8.28
C CYS A 42 17.43 10.34 7.14
N VAL A 43 17.31 9.69 5.99
CA VAL A 43 16.55 10.22 4.85
C VAL A 43 15.13 10.55 5.30
N LYS A 44 14.70 11.78 5.04
CA LYS A 44 13.37 12.23 5.42
C LYS A 44 12.29 11.38 4.73
N PRO A 45 11.18 11.08 5.42
CA PRO A 45 10.08 10.34 4.82
C PRO A 45 9.54 11.01 3.56
N TYR A 46 9.16 10.21 2.60
CA TYR A 46 8.50 10.69 1.39
C TYR A 46 7.16 11.33 1.74
N THR A 47 6.86 12.46 1.12
CA THR A 47 5.65 13.25 1.39
C THR A 47 4.95 13.60 0.08
N PRO A 48 3.68 14.04 0.11
CA PRO A 48 3.00 14.53 -1.10
C PRO A 48 3.74 15.67 -1.81
N ALA A 49 4.56 16.45 -1.09
CA ALA A 49 5.35 17.52 -1.67
C ALA A 49 6.57 17.03 -2.46
N ASN A 50 7.04 15.82 -2.16
CA ASN A 50 8.13 15.16 -2.86
C ASN A 50 7.62 14.30 -4.04
N ASP A 51 6.31 14.04 -4.10
CA ASP A 51 5.66 13.29 -5.18
C ASP A 51 5.54 14.16 -6.43
N VAL A 52 6.66 14.38 -7.08
CA VAL A 52 6.73 15.19 -8.31
C VAL A 52 6.20 14.36 -9.47
N THR A 53 5.15 14.86 -10.09
CA THR A 53 4.59 14.24 -11.31
C THR A 53 5.63 14.32 -12.42
N GLY A 54 5.95 13.19 -13.05
CA GLY A 54 6.73 13.14 -14.29
C GLY A 54 5.97 13.78 -15.46
N PRO A 55 6.53 13.71 -16.67
CA PRO A 55 5.88 14.27 -17.88
C PRO A 55 4.57 13.55 -18.24
N TYR A 56 4.34 12.35 -17.72
CA TYR A 56 3.11 11.61 -17.93
C TYR A 56 2.01 12.08 -16.98
N THR A 57 0.95 12.65 -17.54
CA THR A 57 -0.20 13.19 -16.79
C THR A 57 -1.46 12.32 -16.90
N GLY A 58 -1.38 11.18 -17.57
CA GLY A 58 -2.51 10.27 -17.74
C GLY A 58 -2.93 9.60 -16.43
N THR A 59 -4.22 9.35 -16.31
CA THR A 59 -4.84 8.68 -15.15
C THR A 59 -5.17 7.22 -15.40
N GLY A 60 -4.76 6.68 -16.54
CA GLY A 60 -4.98 5.29 -16.93
C GLY A 60 -5.72 5.14 -18.26
N ASN A 61 -6.48 4.07 -18.39
CA ASN A 61 -7.39 3.85 -19.51
C ASN A 61 -8.84 3.75 -19.03
N GLU A 62 -9.79 3.99 -19.92
CA GLU A 62 -11.22 3.99 -19.61
C GLU A 62 -11.82 2.57 -19.52
N ASN A 63 -10.99 1.53 -19.36
CA ASN A 63 -11.44 0.15 -19.30
C ASN A 63 -12.29 -0.11 -18.05
N VAL A 64 -13.38 -0.86 -18.23
CA VAL A 64 -14.37 -1.14 -17.18
C VAL A 64 -13.78 -1.84 -15.95
N TRP A 65 -12.80 -2.71 -16.15
CA TRP A 65 -12.17 -3.47 -15.06
C TRP A 65 -11.28 -2.59 -14.18
N GLY A 66 -10.53 -1.67 -14.78
CA GLY A 66 -9.78 -0.67 -14.04
C GLY A 66 -10.68 0.23 -13.20
N LYS A 67 -11.80 0.70 -13.79
CA LYS A 67 -12.81 1.49 -13.08
C LYS A 67 -13.47 0.71 -11.93
N ARG A 68 -13.79 -0.58 -12.14
CA ARG A 68 -14.39 -1.44 -11.11
C ARG A 68 -13.43 -1.61 -9.92
N LEU A 69 -12.16 -1.90 -10.18
CA LEU A 69 -11.15 -2.03 -9.12
C LEU A 69 -10.97 -0.71 -8.37
N ALA A 70 -10.88 0.41 -9.06
CA ALA A 70 -10.78 1.73 -8.45
C ALA A 70 -11.98 2.03 -7.53
N SER A 71 -13.19 1.82 -8.02
CA SER A 71 -14.42 2.01 -7.24
C SER A 71 -14.49 1.11 -6.01
N MET A 72 -14.05 -0.16 -6.12
CA MET A 72 -13.98 -1.08 -4.99
C MET A 72 -13.03 -0.54 -3.90
N LEU A 73 -11.83 -0.09 -4.28
CA LEU A 73 -10.85 0.46 -3.33
C LEU A 73 -11.36 1.76 -2.68
N GLU A 74 -12.04 2.62 -3.42
CA GLU A 74 -12.65 3.83 -2.87
C GLU A 74 -13.72 3.51 -1.84
N LYS A 75 -14.59 2.54 -2.09
CA LYS A 75 -15.61 2.07 -1.13
C LYS A 75 -14.97 1.50 0.13
N ILE A 76 -13.97 0.64 0.00
CA ILE A 76 -13.21 0.09 1.13
C ILE A 76 -12.64 1.24 1.99
N MET A 77 -12.08 2.26 1.37
CA MET A 77 -11.53 3.43 2.07
C MET A 77 -12.59 4.35 2.67
N GLN A 78 -13.85 4.24 2.24
CA GLN A 78 -15.02 4.86 2.87
C GLN A 78 -15.63 4.01 3.99
N ALA A 79 -14.98 2.88 4.33
CA ALA A 79 -15.42 1.88 5.30
C ALA A 79 -16.66 1.07 4.87
N GLU A 80 -16.94 0.99 3.58
CA GLU A 80 -17.96 0.11 2.99
C GLU A 80 -17.36 -1.28 2.76
N PHE A 81 -17.04 -2.00 3.83
CA PHE A 81 -16.28 -3.26 3.75
C PHE A 81 -17.08 -4.44 3.21
N ASP A 82 -18.38 -4.37 3.16
CA ASP A 82 -19.26 -5.37 2.54
C ASP A 82 -18.93 -5.61 1.07
N VAL A 83 -18.37 -4.59 0.38
CA VAL A 83 -17.89 -4.73 -1.00
C VAL A 83 -16.83 -5.83 -1.14
N ILE A 84 -16.05 -6.11 -0.10
CA ILE A 84 -14.99 -7.13 -0.14
C ILE A 84 -15.61 -8.50 -0.34
N SER A 85 -16.59 -8.89 0.46
CA SER A 85 -17.26 -10.19 0.31
C SER A 85 -18.07 -10.32 -0.99
N GLN A 86 -18.46 -9.19 -1.59
CA GLN A 86 -19.17 -9.15 -2.87
C GLN A 86 -18.23 -9.32 -4.06
N GLU A 87 -17.02 -8.76 -3.99
CA GLU A 87 -16.08 -8.69 -5.12
C GLU A 87 -15.01 -9.79 -5.07
N TYR A 88 -14.58 -10.22 -3.88
CA TYR A 88 -13.58 -11.27 -3.74
C TYR A 88 -14.20 -12.66 -3.72
N ASN A 89 -13.57 -13.60 -4.41
CA ASN A 89 -13.97 -15.00 -4.37
C ASN A 89 -13.41 -15.69 -3.12
N ARG A 90 -14.13 -16.70 -2.59
CA ARG A 90 -13.64 -17.54 -1.50
C ARG A 90 -12.34 -18.29 -1.82
N ALA A 91 -12.07 -18.54 -3.09
CA ALA A 91 -10.86 -19.20 -3.56
C ALA A 91 -9.81 -18.21 -4.05
N ALA A 92 -10.00 -16.88 -3.83
CA ALA A 92 -9.03 -15.90 -4.22
C ALA A 92 -7.73 -16.09 -3.44
N GLN A 93 -6.62 -16.19 -4.16
CA GLN A 93 -5.29 -16.10 -3.58
C GLN A 93 -4.91 -14.64 -3.48
N LEU A 94 -4.41 -14.24 -2.33
CA LEU A 94 -4.09 -12.86 -2.00
C LEU A 94 -2.64 -12.78 -1.55
N GLU A 95 -1.91 -11.85 -2.14
CA GLU A 95 -0.54 -11.54 -1.78
C GLU A 95 -0.49 -10.10 -1.25
N TYR A 96 0.00 -9.97 -0.02
CA TYR A 96 0.08 -8.69 0.67
C TYR A 96 1.52 -8.38 1.10
N PRO A 97 1.82 -7.10 1.39
CA PRO A 97 3.15 -6.67 1.78
C PRO A 97 3.72 -7.44 2.95
N GLY A 98 5.03 -7.59 2.95
CA GLY A 98 5.76 -8.37 3.93
C GLY A 98 5.79 -9.87 3.60
N GLY A 99 5.49 -10.26 2.37
CA GLY A 99 5.45 -11.66 1.92
C GLY A 99 4.28 -12.43 2.51
N VAL A 100 3.18 -11.74 2.82
CA VAL A 100 1.98 -12.37 3.38
C VAL A 100 1.15 -12.95 2.26
N ASN A 101 0.97 -14.28 2.29
CA ASN A 101 0.05 -15.00 1.41
C ASN A 101 -1.16 -15.46 2.21
N THR A 102 -2.34 -15.19 1.70
CA THR A 102 -3.61 -15.60 2.31
C THR A 102 -4.63 -15.97 1.24
N TRP A 103 -5.76 -16.49 1.67
CA TRP A 103 -6.82 -16.95 0.79
C TRP A 103 -8.15 -16.38 1.25
N SER A 104 -9.10 -16.28 0.34
CA SER A 104 -10.46 -15.86 0.66
C SER A 104 -10.59 -14.34 0.91
N PHE A 105 -11.83 -13.89 0.91
CA PHE A 105 -12.15 -12.49 1.22
C PHE A 105 -11.83 -12.11 2.68
N GLU A 106 -11.75 -13.07 3.61
CA GLU A 106 -11.39 -12.80 5.01
C GLU A 106 -9.97 -12.26 5.13
N GLY A 107 -9.04 -12.73 4.28
CA GLY A 107 -7.69 -12.17 4.21
C GLY A 107 -7.68 -10.73 3.68
N ALA A 108 -8.56 -10.42 2.73
CA ALA A 108 -8.75 -9.07 2.24
C ALA A 108 -9.34 -8.16 3.30
N ASP A 109 -10.37 -8.63 4.02
CA ASP A 109 -10.96 -7.90 5.15
C ASP A 109 -9.89 -7.54 6.18
N GLN A 110 -9.09 -8.52 6.61
CA GLN A 110 -8.05 -8.30 7.60
C GLN A 110 -7.03 -7.21 7.15
N PHE A 111 -6.59 -7.27 5.91
CA PHE A 111 -5.64 -6.29 5.38
C PHE A 111 -6.25 -4.90 5.28
N TRP A 112 -7.38 -4.76 4.58
CA TRP A 112 -7.97 -3.47 4.29
C TRP A 112 -8.57 -2.78 5.51
N MET A 113 -9.25 -3.54 6.39
CA MET A 113 -9.74 -3.02 7.66
C MET A 113 -8.58 -2.59 8.57
N GLY A 114 -7.50 -3.39 8.62
CA GLY A 114 -6.31 -3.05 9.39
C GLY A 114 -5.63 -1.78 8.89
N LEU A 115 -5.53 -1.60 7.57
CA LEU A 115 -5.00 -0.38 6.95
C LEU A 115 -5.90 0.82 7.27
N ARG A 116 -7.20 0.69 7.04
CA ARG A 116 -8.18 1.77 7.28
C ARG A 116 -8.27 2.13 8.76
N ALA A 117 -8.22 1.14 9.66
CA ALA A 117 -8.22 1.37 11.10
C ALA A 117 -6.98 2.12 11.58
N SER A 118 -5.82 1.87 10.98
CA SER A 118 -4.58 2.60 11.33
C SER A 118 -4.64 4.08 10.94
N PHE A 119 -5.38 4.41 9.88
CA PHE A 119 -5.45 5.76 9.29
C PHE A 119 -6.90 6.23 9.11
N PRO A 120 -7.66 6.41 10.21
CA PRO A 120 -9.10 6.65 10.15
C PRO A 120 -9.51 7.93 9.41
N ASN A 121 -8.66 8.94 9.41
CA ASN A 121 -8.91 10.25 8.78
C ASN A 121 -8.05 10.49 7.53
N ALA A 122 -7.42 9.43 6.98
CA ALA A 122 -6.58 9.59 5.82
C ALA A 122 -7.39 9.78 4.53
N ILE A 123 -6.86 10.62 3.67
CA ILE A 123 -7.41 10.89 2.33
C ILE A 123 -6.84 9.87 1.37
N PHE A 124 -7.70 9.04 0.82
CA PHE A 124 -7.39 8.09 -0.24
C PHE A 124 -7.60 8.74 -1.61
N LYS A 125 -6.70 8.49 -2.55
CA LYS A 125 -6.82 8.95 -3.93
C LYS A 125 -6.35 7.87 -4.90
N VAL A 126 -7.22 7.52 -5.84
CA VAL A 126 -6.82 6.79 -7.03
C VAL A 126 -5.98 7.73 -7.91
N ARG A 127 -4.80 7.29 -8.26
CA ARG A 127 -3.83 8.06 -9.07
C ARG A 127 -3.81 7.61 -10.52
N HIS A 128 -3.97 6.32 -10.75
CA HIS A 128 -3.96 5.73 -12.07
C HIS A 128 -4.73 4.41 -12.05
N ALA A 129 -5.57 4.17 -13.03
CA ALA A 129 -6.35 2.94 -13.14
C ALA A 129 -6.29 2.42 -14.58
N ILE A 130 -5.88 1.17 -14.72
CA ILE A 130 -5.88 0.48 -16.01
C ILE A 130 -6.63 -0.83 -15.91
N GLY A 131 -7.25 -1.21 -17.01
CA GLY A 131 -7.83 -2.53 -17.18
C GLY A 131 -7.47 -3.07 -18.54
N ARG A 132 -7.50 -4.38 -18.67
CA ARG A 132 -7.24 -5.09 -19.91
C ARG A 132 -8.14 -6.30 -20.02
N ASP A 133 -8.70 -6.47 -21.20
CA ASP A 133 -9.57 -7.58 -21.57
C ASP A 133 -9.02 -8.18 -22.85
N ASP A 134 -8.32 -9.30 -22.74
CA ASP A 134 -7.72 -9.99 -23.88
C ASP A 134 -8.54 -11.24 -24.22
N PRO A 135 -8.71 -11.59 -25.51
CA PRO A 135 -9.36 -12.84 -25.90
C PRO A 135 -8.70 -14.06 -25.23
N ALA A 136 -9.52 -14.95 -24.70
CA ALA A 136 -9.12 -16.20 -24.05
C ALA A 136 -8.25 -16.04 -22.77
N MET A 137 -8.15 -14.83 -22.21
CA MET A 137 -7.50 -14.59 -20.93
C MET A 137 -8.48 -13.95 -19.95
N PRO A 138 -8.33 -14.21 -18.63
CA PRO A 138 -9.13 -13.49 -17.64
C PRO A 138 -8.85 -11.99 -17.73
N PRO A 139 -9.87 -11.14 -17.57
CA PRO A 139 -9.68 -9.71 -17.47
C PRO A 139 -8.73 -9.37 -16.32
N ARG A 140 -7.95 -8.32 -16.50
CA ARG A 140 -6.97 -7.84 -15.53
C ARG A 140 -7.15 -6.36 -15.28
N ALA A 141 -6.87 -5.94 -14.07
CA ALA A 141 -6.87 -4.53 -13.70
C ALA A 141 -5.70 -4.22 -12.76
N ALA A 142 -5.24 -2.99 -12.80
CA ALA A 142 -4.30 -2.46 -11.83
C ALA A 142 -4.64 -1.01 -11.50
N VAL A 143 -4.51 -0.67 -10.23
CA VAL A 143 -4.77 0.68 -9.71
C VAL A 143 -3.60 1.12 -8.88
N ARG A 144 -3.03 2.28 -9.22
CA ARG A 144 -2.11 3.00 -8.34
C ARG A 144 -2.90 3.98 -7.51
N TRP A 145 -2.60 4.02 -6.22
CA TRP A 145 -3.29 4.88 -5.27
C TRP A 145 -2.33 5.52 -4.27
N SER A 146 -2.81 6.53 -3.59
CA SER A 146 -2.11 7.14 -2.47
C SER A 146 -3.05 7.35 -1.29
N LEU A 147 -2.49 7.29 -0.08
CA LEU A 147 -3.19 7.56 1.15
C LEU A 147 -2.36 8.54 1.97
N SER A 148 -2.96 9.66 2.36
CA SER A 148 -2.28 10.72 3.09
C SER A 148 -3.07 11.08 4.35
N GLY A 149 -2.42 11.04 5.51
CA GLY A 149 -3.09 11.30 6.77
C GLY A 149 -2.17 11.23 7.97
N ARG A 150 -2.73 10.75 9.09
CA ARG A 150 -2.00 10.49 10.33
C ARG A 150 -2.27 9.09 10.85
N HIS A 151 -1.29 8.52 11.52
CA HIS A 151 -1.45 7.26 12.23
C HIS A 151 -2.14 7.52 13.57
N GLU A 152 -3.47 7.48 13.58
CA GLU A 152 -4.34 7.85 14.70
C GLU A 152 -5.15 6.68 15.26
N GLY A 153 -5.16 5.53 14.56
CA GLY A 153 -5.93 4.37 14.97
C GLY A 153 -5.08 3.12 15.21
N TYR A 154 -5.64 2.20 15.97
CA TYR A 154 -5.09 0.86 16.14
C TYR A 154 -5.45 0.00 14.93
N GLY A 155 -4.45 -0.59 14.28
CA GLY A 155 -4.63 -1.44 13.11
C GLY A 155 -3.34 -2.19 12.78
N THR A 156 -3.06 -2.39 11.51
CA THR A 156 -1.87 -3.14 11.03
C THR A 156 -0.55 -2.59 11.57
N PHE A 157 -0.47 -1.29 11.84
CA PHE A 157 0.75 -0.62 12.31
C PHE A 157 0.86 -0.50 13.83
N GLY A 158 -0.09 -1.09 14.57
CA GLY A 158 -0.06 -1.16 16.04
C GLY A 158 -0.54 0.13 16.71
N LYS A 159 0.14 0.51 17.81
CA LYS A 159 -0.25 1.68 18.62
C LYS A 159 -0.14 2.99 17.83
N PRO A 160 -1.16 3.85 17.85
CA PRO A 160 -1.13 5.15 17.20
C PRO A 160 0.05 6.02 17.65
N THR A 161 0.71 6.65 16.69
CA THR A 161 1.88 7.51 16.95
C THR A 161 1.60 8.98 16.65
N GLY A 162 0.46 9.32 16.03
CA GLY A 162 0.15 10.66 15.55
C GLY A 162 1.00 11.12 14.36
N ALA A 163 1.91 10.27 13.86
CA ALA A 163 2.81 10.61 12.78
C ALA A 163 2.05 10.90 11.50
N LYS A 164 2.51 11.90 10.75
CA LYS A 164 2.06 12.12 9.37
C LYS A 164 2.55 10.97 8.51
N VAL A 165 1.67 10.45 7.68
CA VAL A 165 1.97 9.35 6.76
C VAL A 165 1.58 9.71 5.34
N PHE A 166 2.36 9.20 4.40
CA PHE A 166 2.03 9.22 2.99
C PHE A 166 2.32 7.83 2.43
N VAL A 167 1.27 7.10 2.09
CA VAL A 167 1.33 5.74 1.56
C VAL A 167 1.08 5.79 0.06
N LEU A 168 1.96 5.19 -0.70
CA LEU A 168 1.76 4.88 -2.11
C LEU A 168 1.51 3.38 -2.24
N GLY A 169 0.54 2.99 -3.03
CA GLY A 169 0.22 1.59 -3.26
C GLY A 169 -0.17 1.33 -4.71
N ALA A 170 0.04 0.10 -5.11
CA ALA A 170 -0.53 -0.45 -6.34
C ALA A 170 -1.26 -1.74 -6.02
N THR A 171 -2.43 -1.90 -6.57
CA THR A 171 -3.26 -3.09 -6.42
C THR A 171 -3.54 -3.66 -7.78
N GLY A 172 -3.14 -4.89 -8.01
CA GLY A 172 -3.41 -5.64 -9.22
C GLY A 172 -4.47 -6.71 -9.00
N LEU A 173 -5.25 -7.00 -10.02
CA LEU A 173 -6.34 -7.96 -9.99
C LEU A 173 -6.41 -8.73 -11.28
N ALA A 174 -6.49 -10.07 -11.21
CA ALA A 174 -6.90 -10.92 -12.30
C ALA A 174 -8.31 -11.48 -12.00
N LEU A 175 -9.25 -11.26 -12.89
CA LEU A 175 -10.65 -11.61 -12.72
C LEU A 175 -10.92 -13.00 -13.33
N GLY A 176 -11.40 -13.95 -12.54
CA GLY A 176 -11.94 -15.19 -13.08
C GLY A 176 -13.27 -14.98 -13.80
N PHE A 177 -13.69 -15.95 -14.61
CA PHE A 177 -14.90 -15.85 -15.43
C PHE A 177 -16.19 -15.59 -14.64
N ASP A 178 -16.21 -15.82 -13.33
CA ASP A 178 -17.38 -15.60 -12.48
C ASP A 178 -17.18 -14.59 -11.34
N ARG A 179 -15.95 -14.36 -10.87
CA ARG A 179 -15.62 -13.38 -9.81
C ARG A 179 -14.10 -13.15 -9.76
N ALA A 180 -13.69 -12.09 -9.09
CA ALA A 180 -12.29 -11.78 -8.87
C ALA A 180 -11.50 -12.98 -8.33
N ARG A 181 -10.51 -13.45 -9.06
CA ARG A 181 -9.83 -14.73 -8.77
C ARG A 181 -8.44 -14.58 -8.17
N ALA A 182 -7.82 -13.45 -8.33
CA ALA A 182 -6.54 -13.17 -7.70
C ALA A 182 -6.39 -11.67 -7.57
N VAL A 183 -6.05 -11.22 -6.40
CA VAL A 183 -5.55 -9.87 -6.18
C VAL A 183 -4.05 -10.00 -6.04
N HIS A 184 -3.33 -9.56 -7.05
CA HIS A 184 -1.90 -9.32 -6.90
C HIS A 184 -1.78 -7.90 -6.37
N CYS A 185 -1.47 -7.79 -5.11
CA CYS A 185 -1.02 -6.54 -4.55
C CYS A 185 0.51 -6.56 -4.59
N ASP A 186 1.08 -6.16 -5.72
CA ASP A 186 2.49 -5.78 -5.75
C ASP A 186 2.58 -4.45 -5.00
N ASP A 187 2.79 -4.54 -3.71
CA ASP A 187 2.65 -3.40 -2.84
C ASP A 187 3.97 -2.73 -2.51
N TYR A 188 3.99 -1.44 -2.72
CA TYR A 188 4.96 -0.53 -2.13
C TYR A 188 4.93 -0.53 -0.60
N VAL A 189 3.95 -1.18 0.03
CA VAL A 189 3.80 -1.26 1.48
C VAL A 189 4.96 -2.05 2.12
N GLY A 190 5.69 -2.91 1.37
CA GLY A 190 6.91 -3.52 1.89
C GLY A 190 8.02 -2.50 2.13
N GLN A 191 8.31 -1.65 1.15
CA GLN A 191 9.18 -0.48 1.34
C GLN A 191 8.58 0.47 2.37
N PHE A 192 7.26 0.59 2.39
CA PHE A 192 6.52 1.42 3.33
C PHE A 192 6.47 0.84 4.73
N HIS A 193 6.42 -0.48 4.91
CA HIS A 193 6.52 -1.05 6.25
C HIS A 193 7.86 -0.72 6.89
N ALA A 194 8.96 -0.78 6.15
CA ALA A 194 10.25 -0.32 6.62
C ALA A 194 10.28 1.23 6.75
N THR A 195 9.74 1.96 5.79
CA THR A 195 9.73 3.44 5.79
C THR A 195 8.70 4.02 6.74
N LEU A 196 7.50 3.46 6.87
CA LEU A 196 6.50 3.86 7.86
C LEU A 196 6.94 3.50 9.27
N ARG A 197 7.52 2.33 9.50
CA ARG A 197 8.11 2.00 10.80
C ARG A 197 9.37 2.81 11.07
N ALA A 198 10.20 3.10 10.09
CA ALA A 198 11.32 4.02 10.24
C ALA A 198 10.85 5.46 10.46
N SER A 199 9.79 5.91 9.81
CA SER A 199 9.18 7.23 10.05
C SER A 199 8.47 7.31 11.40
N ILE A 200 7.82 6.23 11.82
CA ILE A 200 7.20 6.09 13.14
C ILE A 200 8.27 6.04 14.24
N VAL A 201 9.38 5.34 14.03
CA VAL A 201 10.52 5.31 14.95
C VAL A 201 11.23 6.67 14.98
N ASN A 202 11.38 7.35 13.85
CA ASN A 202 11.94 8.71 13.80
C ASN A 202 11.07 9.73 14.55
N VAL A 203 9.75 9.61 14.49
CA VAL A 203 8.83 10.52 15.18
C VAL A 203 8.76 10.21 16.68
N THR A 204 8.82 8.95 17.09
CA THR A 204 8.91 8.58 18.50
C THR A 204 10.25 8.97 19.12
N ALA A 205 11.35 8.87 18.43
CA ALA A 205 12.66 9.29 18.92
C ALA A 205 12.80 10.81 19.03
N SER A 206 12.20 11.59 18.12
CA SER A 206 12.17 13.06 18.22
C SER A 206 11.13 13.58 19.23
N GLY A 207 10.14 12.77 19.63
CA GLY A 207 9.12 13.10 20.63
C GLY A 207 9.51 12.77 22.06
N GLU A 208 10.44 11.87 22.30
CA GLU A 208 10.93 11.54 23.65
C GLU A 208 11.87 12.59 24.25
N GLY A 209 12.29 13.58 23.47
CA GLY A 209 13.09 14.71 23.94
C GLY A 209 12.31 15.85 24.62
N SER A 210 10.98 15.81 24.68
CA SER A 210 10.19 16.95 25.15
C SER A 210 9.21 16.68 26.30
N HIS A 211 9.08 15.45 26.81
CA HIS A 211 8.23 15.21 28.00
C HIS A 211 8.81 14.13 28.92
N LEU A 212 9.85 14.50 29.67
CA LEU A 212 10.12 14.00 31.02
C LEU A 212 10.18 15.21 31.96
N HIS A 213 9.03 15.58 32.46
CA HIS A 213 8.86 16.24 33.74
C HIS A 213 7.63 15.66 34.42
#